data_fbe73582ab0ac4a5df94a162564dab85
#
_entry.id   fbe73582ab0ac4a5df94a162564dab85
#
_cell.length_a   1.000
_cell.length_b   1.000
_cell.length_c   1.000
_cell.angle_alpha   90.00
_cell.angle_beta   90.00
_cell.angle_gamma   90.00
#
_symmetry.space_group_name_H-M   'P 1'
#
loop_
_entity.id
_entity.type
_entity.pdbx_description
1 polymer ?
#
loop_
_entity_poly.entity_id
_entity_poly.type
_entity_poly.pdbx_seq_one_letter_code
_entity_poly.pdbx_strand_id
1 'polypeptide(L)'
;MAFQVSPGVQVKEVDLTNVVPAVSSTTGAFAGTFQWGPVDEVKTVSDTKGLVDEFSEPANTNAGAEDFYTAEAFLRYGSSLRVVRVNSTGLFSANAGGSSTSLLKNHDEYVQSYESGALGGTVGKWVARCAGSLGNSLKVSVCG
;
A
#
# COMPACT_ATOMS: atom_id res chain seq x y z
N MET A 1 -3.65 24.28 -51.93
CA MET A 1 -3.15 23.07 -52.61
C MET A 1 -2.49 23.52 -53.89
N ALA A 2 -1.20 23.23 -54.08
CA ALA A 2 -0.52 23.49 -55.33
C ALA A 2 -1.01 22.47 -56.37
N PHE A 3 -1.57 22.95 -57.46
CA PHE A 3 -2.06 22.14 -58.55
C PHE A 3 -0.93 21.93 -59.58
N GLN A 4 -0.61 20.68 -59.87
CA GLN A 4 0.44 20.36 -60.80
C GLN A 4 -0.09 20.55 -62.22
N VAL A 5 0.53 21.42 -62.99
CA VAL A 5 0.06 21.86 -64.36
C VAL A 5 0.74 21.05 -65.47
N SER A 6 1.78 20.30 -65.19
CA SER A 6 2.50 19.46 -66.19
C SER A 6 2.71 18.03 -65.66
N PRO A 7 2.83 17.04 -66.56
CA PRO A 7 3.10 15.69 -66.13
C PRO A 7 4.42 15.59 -65.37
N GLY A 8 4.35 15.19 -64.12
CA GLY A 8 5.49 15.03 -63.21
C GLY A 8 5.16 14.02 -62.13
N VAL A 9 6.18 13.56 -61.41
CA VAL A 9 6.03 12.63 -60.29
C VAL A 9 5.94 13.48 -59.00
N GLN A 10 4.82 13.44 -58.34
CA GLN A 10 4.67 14.05 -57.01
C GLN A 10 5.01 12.97 -55.96
N VAL A 11 6.15 13.17 -55.29
CA VAL A 11 6.57 12.35 -54.16
C VAL A 11 6.04 13.05 -52.92
N LYS A 12 5.14 12.40 -52.18
CA LYS A 12 4.71 12.80 -50.86
C LYS A 12 5.35 11.86 -49.86
N GLU A 13 6.23 12.38 -49.06
CA GLU A 13 6.74 11.61 -47.91
C GLU A 13 5.66 11.60 -46.85
N VAL A 14 5.19 10.40 -46.52
CA VAL A 14 4.29 10.15 -45.40
C VAL A 14 5.13 9.57 -44.31
N ASP A 15 5.43 10.38 -43.30
CA ASP A 15 6.05 9.89 -42.08
C ASP A 15 5.06 8.98 -41.36
N LEU A 16 5.27 7.68 -41.49
CA LEU A 16 4.54 6.64 -40.78
C LEU A 16 5.21 6.31 -39.43
N THR A 17 6.10 7.16 -38.95
CA THR A 17 6.62 7.04 -37.59
C THR A 17 5.44 7.17 -36.67
N ASN A 18 4.88 6.04 -36.33
CA ASN A 18 3.85 5.93 -35.31
C ASN A 18 4.52 6.36 -34.01
N VAL A 19 4.38 7.60 -33.64
CA VAL A 19 4.70 8.06 -32.30
C VAL A 19 3.76 7.28 -31.39
N VAL A 20 4.19 6.11 -30.97
CA VAL A 20 3.55 5.45 -29.85
C VAL A 20 3.73 6.42 -28.70
N PRO A 21 2.67 7.12 -28.26
CA PRO A 21 2.78 7.90 -27.05
C PRO A 21 3.21 6.90 -26.00
N ALA A 22 4.41 7.08 -25.46
CA ALA A 22 4.86 6.31 -24.33
C ALA A 22 3.87 6.62 -23.20
N VAL A 23 2.79 5.87 -23.16
CA VAL A 23 1.92 5.79 -22.01
C VAL A 23 2.74 5.00 -21.00
N SER A 24 3.69 5.66 -20.39
CA SER A 24 4.34 5.12 -19.22
C SER A 24 3.30 5.15 -18.10
N SER A 25 2.53 4.07 -18.00
CA SER A 25 1.82 3.80 -16.75
C SER A 25 2.92 3.51 -15.73
N THR A 26 3.36 4.53 -15.01
CA THR A 26 4.32 4.43 -13.92
C THR A 26 3.65 3.85 -12.68
N THR A 27 2.86 2.80 -12.85
CA THR A 27 2.29 2.07 -11.74
C THR A 27 3.27 0.98 -11.35
N GLY A 28 3.86 1.13 -10.17
CA GLY A 28 4.69 0.12 -9.55
C GLY A 28 3.90 -0.80 -8.63
N ALA A 29 4.49 -1.93 -8.28
CA ALA A 29 4.00 -2.82 -7.24
C ALA A 29 5.15 -3.17 -6.30
N PHE A 30 4.88 -3.15 -5.00
CA PHE A 30 5.86 -3.45 -3.96
C PHE A 30 5.24 -4.28 -2.84
N ALA A 31 5.95 -5.30 -2.39
CA ALA A 31 5.59 -6.10 -1.23
C ALA A 31 6.73 -6.02 -0.21
N GLY A 32 6.43 -5.64 1.02
CA GLY A 32 7.44 -5.44 2.04
C GLY A 32 6.91 -5.51 3.45
N THR A 33 7.83 -5.43 4.41
CA THR A 33 7.54 -5.42 5.84
C THR A 33 7.47 -3.98 6.33
N PHE A 34 6.30 -3.55 6.75
CA PHE A 34 6.07 -2.22 7.30
C PHE A 34 5.72 -2.30 8.78
N GLN A 35 5.94 -1.21 9.50
CA GLN A 35 5.70 -1.16 10.95
C GLN A 35 4.21 -1.18 11.30
N TRP A 36 3.37 -0.64 10.44
CA TRP A 36 1.93 -0.50 10.61
C TRP A 36 1.19 -0.76 9.29
N GLY A 37 -0.13 -0.73 9.33
CA GLY A 37 -0.97 -0.85 8.13
C GLY A 37 -1.62 -2.24 7.97
N PRO A 38 -2.54 -2.35 7.04
CA PRO A 38 -3.21 -3.62 6.76
C PRO A 38 -2.23 -4.63 6.16
N VAL A 39 -2.42 -5.89 6.51
CA VAL A 39 -1.62 -7.03 6.05
C VAL A 39 -2.39 -7.76 4.95
N ASP A 40 -1.68 -8.23 3.94
CA ASP A 40 -2.26 -8.99 2.81
C ASP A 40 -3.36 -8.22 2.04
N GLU A 41 -3.36 -6.89 2.12
CA GLU A 41 -4.28 -6.02 1.41
C GLU A 41 -3.50 -5.05 0.51
N VAL A 42 -3.96 -4.88 -0.74
CA VAL A 42 -3.33 -3.96 -1.70
C VAL A 42 -3.78 -2.53 -1.41
N LYS A 43 -2.84 -1.67 -1.05
CA LYS A 43 -3.07 -0.23 -0.94
C LYS A 43 -2.39 0.51 -2.08
N THR A 44 -3.07 1.49 -2.66
CA THR A 44 -2.50 2.35 -3.69
C THR A 44 -2.06 3.66 -3.05
N VAL A 45 -0.80 3.98 -3.23
CA VAL A 45 -0.15 5.16 -2.65
C VAL A 45 0.40 6.02 -3.79
N SER A 46 0.20 7.33 -3.70
CA SER A 46 0.60 8.30 -4.73
C SER A 46 1.82 9.13 -4.36
N ASP A 47 2.12 9.24 -3.09
CA ASP A 47 3.21 10.06 -2.56
C ASP A 47 3.76 9.50 -1.23
N THR A 48 4.89 10.03 -0.79
CA THR A 48 5.53 9.63 0.48
C THR A 48 4.64 9.88 1.68
N LYS A 49 3.84 10.97 1.65
CA LYS A 49 2.93 11.27 2.75
C LYS A 49 1.85 10.19 2.89
N GLY A 50 1.24 9.78 1.77
CA GLY A 50 0.28 8.68 1.75
C GLY A 50 0.89 7.35 2.22
N LEU A 51 2.18 7.11 1.92
CA LEU A 51 2.89 5.93 2.43
C LEU A 51 3.01 5.98 3.96
N VAL A 52 3.36 7.11 4.53
CA VAL A 52 3.45 7.30 5.99
C VAL A 52 2.08 7.20 6.65
N ASP A 53 1.06 7.82 6.06
CA ASP A 53 -0.31 7.79 6.60
C ASP A 53 -0.90 6.37 6.67
N GLU A 54 -0.56 5.49 5.69
CA GLU A 54 -1.05 4.10 5.65
C GLU A 54 -0.16 3.12 6.42
N PHE A 55 1.17 3.25 6.32
CA PHE A 55 2.13 2.26 6.82
C PHE A 55 3.03 2.75 7.96
N SER A 56 2.81 3.99 8.41
CA SER A 56 3.63 4.68 9.43
C SER A 56 5.06 4.99 8.93
N GLU A 57 5.85 5.60 9.81
CA GLU A 57 7.26 5.91 9.57
C GLU A 57 8.10 4.63 9.42
N PRO A 58 9.33 4.73 8.87
CA PRO A 58 10.20 3.59 8.75
C PRO A 58 10.50 2.95 10.11
N ALA A 59 10.50 1.63 10.16
CA ALA A 59 10.82 0.89 11.37
C ALA A 59 12.30 1.07 11.76
N ASN A 60 12.60 0.94 13.05
CA ASN A 60 13.96 0.99 13.56
C ASN A 60 14.78 -0.30 13.29
N THR A 61 14.27 -1.16 12.41
CA THR A 61 14.95 -2.38 11.97
C THR A 61 15.45 -2.20 10.54
N ASN A 62 16.60 -2.76 10.22
CA ASN A 62 17.21 -2.60 8.90
C ASN A 62 16.25 -3.03 7.77
N ALA A 63 15.64 -4.21 7.89
CA ALA A 63 14.74 -4.72 6.85
C ALA A 63 13.50 -3.82 6.64
N GLY A 64 12.85 -3.40 7.73
CA GLY A 64 11.67 -2.53 7.62
C GLY A 64 11.99 -1.12 7.13
N ALA A 65 13.19 -0.62 7.43
CA ALA A 65 13.67 0.66 6.90
C ALA A 65 14.02 0.56 5.41
N GLU A 66 14.69 -0.51 4.99
CA GLU A 66 15.02 -0.76 3.58
C GLU A 66 13.77 -0.85 2.71
N ASP A 67 12.76 -1.57 3.16
CA ASP A 67 11.47 -1.70 2.48
C ASP A 67 10.78 -0.34 2.33
N PHE A 68 10.74 0.44 3.41
CA PHE A 68 10.13 1.76 3.39
C PHE A 68 10.85 2.71 2.42
N TYR A 69 12.18 2.81 2.52
CA TYR A 69 12.96 3.70 1.66
C TYR A 69 12.97 3.25 0.20
N THR A 70 12.85 1.96 -0.07
CA THR A 70 12.70 1.45 -1.44
C THR A 70 11.36 1.90 -2.05
N ALA A 71 10.28 1.80 -1.29
CA ALA A 71 8.97 2.28 -1.72
C ALA A 71 8.97 3.82 -1.90
N GLU A 72 9.58 4.55 -0.97
CA GLU A 72 9.73 6.00 -1.06
C GLU A 72 10.56 6.43 -2.29
N ALA A 73 11.66 5.73 -2.56
CA ALA A 73 12.50 6.03 -3.72
C ALA A 73 11.73 5.90 -5.04
N PHE A 74 10.85 4.90 -5.16
CA PHE A 74 9.95 4.79 -6.31
C PHE A 74 8.98 5.97 -6.40
N LEU A 75 8.38 6.37 -5.27
CA LEU A 75 7.39 7.47 -5.23
C LEU A 75 7.99 8.86 -5.54
N ARG A 76 9.31 9.01 -5.49
CA ARG A 76 9.99 10.24 -5.94
C ARG A 76 9.92 10.44 -7.46
N TYR A 77 9.74 9.37 -8.22
CA TYR A 77 9.70 9.38 -9.69
C TYR A 77 8.36 8.92 -10.26
N GLY A 78 7.63 8.09 -9.50
CA GLY A 78 6.33 7.55 -9.86
C GLY A 78 5.22 8.14 -9.00
N SER A 79 4.00 8.19 -9.53
CA SER A 79 2.82 8.74 -8.83
C SER A 79 1.79 7.67 -8.46
N SER A 80 2.10 6.39 -8.69
CA SER A 80 1.17 5.30 -8.40
C SER A 80 1.96 4.04 -8.00
N LEU A 81 1.93 3.71 -6.72
CA LEU A 81 2.55 2.50 -6.18
C LEU A 81 1.49 1.67 -5.47
N ARG A 82 1.36 0.41 -5.89
CA ARG A 82 0.55 -0.58 -5.18
C ARG A 82 1.42 -1.29 -4.16
N VAL A 83 1.08 -1.11 -2.89
CA VAL A 83 1.86 -1.65 -1.76
C VAL A 83 1.05 -2.72 -1.06
N VAL A 84 1.72 -3.83 -0.77
CA VAL A 84 1.20 -4.92 0.08
C VAL A 84 2.13 -5.11 1.25
N ARG A 85 1.57 -5.03 2.45
CA ARG A 85 2.31 -5.39 3.67
C ARG A 85 2.29 -6.89 3.85
N VAL A 86 3.47 -7.48 3.93
CA VAL A 86 3.64 -8.93 4.12
C VAL A 86 3.51 -9.28 5.60
N ASN A 87 2.84 -10.39 5.87
CA ASN A 87 2.77 -10.96 7.22
C ASN A 87 4.16 -11.48 7.64
N SER A 88 4.63 -11.04 8.80
CA SER A 88 5.87 -11.52 9.40
C SER A 88 5.58 -12.36 10.65
N THR A 89 6.46 -13.30 10.95
CA THR A 89 6.34 -14.13 12.15
C THR A 89 6.32 -13.26 13.41
N GLY A 90 5.35 -13.52 14.29
CA GLY A 90 5.20 -12.77 15.54
C GLY A 90 4.45 -11.45 15.41
N LEU A 91 3.80 -11.20 14.29
CA LEU A 91 2.95 -10.04 14.11
C LEU A 91 1.58 -10.28 14.77
N PHE A 92 1.21 -9.39 15.69
CA PHE A 92 -0.07 -9.45 16.40
C PHE A 92 -0.75 -8.08 16.42
N SER A 93 -2.07 -8.10 16.51
CA SER A 93 -2.87 -6.92 16.77
C SER A 93 -2.88 -6.63 18.27
N ALA A 94 -2.54 -5.42 18.66
CA ALA A 94 -2.59 -5.01 20.07
C ALA A 94 -4.03 -5.08 20.57
N ASN A 95 -4.23 -5.60 21.77
CA ASN A 95 -5.54 -5.77 22.38
C ASN A 95 -5.55 -5.32 23.84
N ALA A 96 -6.73 -5.05 24.37
CA ALA A 96 -6.92 -4.70 25.78
C ALA A 96 -8.13 -5.39 26.36
N GLY A 97 -7.93 -5.92 27.56
CA GLY A 97 -8.97 -6.64 28.30
C GLY A 97 -9.17 -8.09 27.87
N GLY A 98 -8.23 -8.64 27.10
CA GLY A 98 -8.20 -10.03 26.69
C GLY A 98 -7.00 -10.81 27.25
N SER A 99 -7.06 -12.11 27.13
CA SER A 99 -6.01 -13.05 27.55
C SER A 99 -5.25 -13.68 26.37
N SER A 100 -5.72 -13.52 25.14
CA SER A 100 -5.14 -14.10 23.94
C SER A 100 -4.70 -13.02 22.97
N THR A 101 -3.62 -13.30 22.25
CA THR A 101 -3.18 -12.50 21.11
C THR A 101 -3.85 -13.01 19.84
N SER A 102 -4.18 -12.11 18.92
CA SER A 102 -4.72 -12.45 17.61
C SER A 102 -4.10 -11.57 16.54
N LEU A 103 -3.98 -12.10 15.36
CA LEU A 103 -3.59 -11.32 14.18
C LEU A 103 -4.85 -10.98 13.38
N LEU A 104 -5.25 -9.73 13.40
CA LEU A 104 -6.25 -9.19 12.49
C LEU A 104 -5.52 -8.49 11.36
N LYS A 105 -5.52 -9.09 10.18
CA LYS A 105 -4.72 -8.63 9.05
C LYS A 105 -5.27 -7.36 8.43
N ASN A 106 -6.58 -7.33 8.24
CA ASN A 106 -7.29 -6.26 7.55
C ASN A 106 -8.72 -6.11 8.07
N HIS A 107 -9.47 -5.22 7.46
CA HIS A 107 -10.85 -4.96 7.86
C HIS A 107 -11.78 -6.16 7.65
N ASP A 108 -11.59 -6.92 6.59
CA ASP A 108 -12.42 -8.09 6.29
C ASP A 108 -12.25 -9.18 7.37
N GLU A 109 -11.02 -9.41 7.80
CA GLU A 109 -10.77 -10.35 8.89
C GLU A 109 -11.28 -9.84 10.24
N TYR A 110 -11.25 -8.51 10.46
CA TYR A 110 -11.88 -7.92 11.64
C TYR A 110 -13.37 -8.24 11.70
N VAL A 111 -14.09 -8.04 10.61
CA VAL A 111 -15.54 -8.33 10.54
C VAL A 111 -15.82 -9.81 10.69
N GLN A 112 -15.05 -10.66 9.99
CA GLN A 112 -15.28 -12.11 9.97
C GLN A 112 -14.89 -12.81 11.27
N SER A 113 -13.84 -12.35 11.93
CA SER A 113 -13.25 -13.05 13.06
C SER A 113 -13.55 -12.39 14.41
N TYR A 114 -13.45 -11.08 14.50
CA TYR A 114 -13.63 -10.34 15.75
C TYR A 114 -15.09 -9.92 15.96
N GLU A 115 -15.69 -9.22 15.03
CA GLU A 115 -17.04 -8.70 15.15
C GLU A 115 -18.09 -9.82 15.17
N SER A 116 -17.87 -10.88 14.40
CA SER A 116 -18.72 -12.08 14.41
C SER A 116 -18.67 -12.88 15.72
N GLY A 117 -17.69 -12.60 16.59
CA GLY A 117 -17.45 -13.35 17.81
C GLY A 117 -16.72 -14.68 17.62
N ALA A 118 -16.20 -14.97 16.43
CA ALA A 118 -15.49 -16.23 16.14
C ALA A 118 -14.23 -16.42 17.03
N LEU A 119 -13.61 -15.34 17.51
CA LEU A 119 -12.48 -15.40 18.44
C LEU A 119 -12.88 -15.65 19.91
N GLY A 120 -14.17 -15.91 20.17
CA GLY A 120 -14.66 -16.35 21.47
C GLY A 120 -14.50 -15.35 22.62
N GLY A 121 -14.34 -14.07 22.34
CA GLY A 121 -14.19 -13.02 23.35
C GLY A 121 -12.86 -13.04 24.13
N THR A 122 -11.94 -13.95 23.80
CA THR A 122 -10.65 -14.08 24.48
C THR A 122 -9.67 -12.96 24.15
N VAL A 123 -9.90 -12.28 23.04
CA VAL A 123 -9.05 -11.16 22.55
C VAL A 123 -9.34 -9.86 23.30
N GLY A 124 -10.47 -9.75 23.98
CA GLY A 124 -10.87 -8.58 24.76
C GLY A 124 -11.81 -7.64 23.98
N LYS A 125 -12.19 -6.52 24.65
CA LYS A 125 -13.16 -5.57 24.11
C LYS A 125 -12.56 -4.55 23.13
N TRP A 126 -11.25 -4.42 23.12
CA TRP A 126 -10.53 -3.43 22.32
C TRP A 126 -9.40 -4.10 21.57
N VAL A 127 -9.38 -3.91 20.27
CA VAL A 127 -8.35 -4.46 19.38
C VAL A 127 -7.88 -3.35 18.45
N ALA A 128 -6.57 -3.29 18.23
CA ALA A 128 -6.00 -2.36 17.28
C ALA A 128 -6.40 -2.73 15.84
N ARG A 129 -6.76 -1.72 15.06
CA ARG A 129 -7.18 -1.87 13.67
C ARG A 129 -6.17 -2.60 12.80
N CYS A 130 -4.88 -2.36 13.07
CA CYS A 130 -3.80 -2.98 12.32
C CYS A 130 -2.86 -3.70 13.28
N ALA A 131 -2.26 -4.76 12.78
CA ALA A 131 -1.24 -5.48 13.52
C ALA A 131 0.09 -4.72 13.51
N GLY A 132 0.83 -4.79 14.62
CA GLY A 132 2.14 -4.21 14.77
C GLY A 132 2.41 -3.59 16.12
N SER A 133 3.68 -3.32 16.41
CA SER A 133 4.13 -2.80 17.69
C SER A 133 3.60 -1.40 18.03
N LEU A 134 3.27 -0.61 17.01
CA LEU A 134 2.69 0.72 17.18
C LEU A 134 1.35 0.67 17.94
N GLY A 135 0.57 -0.39 17.76
CA GLY A 135 -0.68 -0.59 18.49
C GLY A 135 -0.51 -0.65 20.01
N ASN A 136 0.66 -1.08 20.49
CA ASN A 136 0.94 -1.15 21.93
C ASN A 136 1.12 0.23 22.59
N SER A 137 1.33 1.29 21.82
CA SER A 137 1.39 2.66 22.31
C SER A 137 0.01 3.31 22.51
N LEU A 138 -1.03 2.68 22.01
CA LEU A 138 -2.40 3.17 22.13
C LEU A 138 -2.95 2.93 23.54
N LYS A 139 -3.65 3.91 24.10
CA LYS A 139 -4.34 3.79 25.37
C LYS A 139 -5.82 4.13 25.18
N VAL A 140 -6.68 3.23 25.65
CA VAL A 140 -8.13 3.46 25.67
C VAL A 140 -8.55 3.82 27.09
N SER A 141 -9.26 4.94 27.23
CA SER A 141 -9.85 5.38 28.49
C SER A 141 -11.34 5.60 28.28
N VAL A 142 -12.15 4.99 29.14
CA VAL A 142 -13.61 5.15 29.13
C VAL A 142 -14.02 5.89 30.39
N CYS A 143 -14.63 7.07 30.23
CA CYS A 143 -15.26 7.78 31.31
C CYS A 143 -16.69 7.23 31.52
N GLY A 144 -16.99 6.78 32.74
CA GLY A 144 -18.32 6.32 33.13
C GLY A 144 -19.20 7.49 33.57
#